data_83425869b07f05371982ce3fb0b868d6
#
_entry.id   83425869b07f05371982ce3fb0b868d6
#
_cell.length_a   1.000
_cell.length_b   1.000
_cell.length_c   1.000
_cell.angle_alpha   90.00
_cell.angle_beta   90.00
_cell.angle_gamma   90.00
#
_symmetry.space_group_name_H-M   'P 1'
#
loop_
_entity.id
_entity.type
_entity.pdbx_description
1 polymer ?
#
loop_
_entity_poly.entity_id
_entity_poly.type
_entity_poly.pdbx_seq_one_letter_code
_entity_poly.pdbx_strand_id
1 'polypeptide(L)'
;KGRERRTAIASQESLFSSYDGPIVRISNTPLNPDTNYELTVLKDLTDIYGQKLQNPQDVRFRSGNLQPAVVARSGMYVISKKVDPLLPVGLQAVDKLYSKMTALTPEDLLGVHDMRYGLDSLLKKSKGDYSILPGVKERNKPERRDIDLKPRFNKEGFGALLYDFYA
;
A
#
# COMPACT_ATOMS: atom_id res chain seq x y z
N LYS A 1 5.76 -4.30 28.60
CA LYS A 1 5.68 -4.66 27.15
C LYS A 1 5.07 -6.04 27.10
N GLY A 2 3.76 -6.13 26.72
CA GLY A 2 3.01 -7.37 26.69
C GLY A 2 3.47 -8.27 25.55
N ARG A 3 3.63 -9.56 25.81
CA ARG A 3 3.80 -10.60 24.79
C ARG A 3 2.42 -10.85 24.18
N GLU A 4 2.23 -10.50 22.92
CA GLU A 4 1.02 -10.86 22.18
C GLU A 4 1.16 -12.31 21.71
N ARG A 5 0.31 -13.21 22.21
CA ARG A 5 0.22 -14.58 21.73
C ARG A 5 -0.80 -14.64 20.61
N ARG A 6 -0.37 -14.95 19.41
CA ARG A 6 -1.26 -15.25 18.29
C ARG A 6 -1.09 -16.71 17.89
N THR A 7 -2.19 -17.43 17.79
CA THR A 7 -2.19 -18.80 17.29
C THR A 7 -2.46 -18.73 15.79
N ALA A 8 -1.47 -19.11 14.98
CA ALA A 8 -1.64 -19.27 13.54
C ALA A 8 -1.93 -20.76 13.25
N ILE A 9 -2.98 -21.02 12.49
CA ILE A 9 -3.27 -22.36 11.98
C ILE A 9 -2.66 -22.43 10.59
N ALA A 10 -1.65 -23.27 10.40
CA ALA A 10 -1.08 -23.54 9.09
C ALA A 10 -2.10 -24.35 8.27
N SER A 11 -2.58 -23.83 7.16
CA SER A 11 -3.38 -24.61 6.21
C SER A 11 -2.46 -25.48 5.36
N GLN A 12 -2.82 -26.75 5.23
CA GLN A 12 -2.06 -27.76 4.49
C GLN A 12 -1.99 -27.55 2.96
N GLU A 13 -2.71 -26.57 2.41
CA GLU A 13 -2.95 -26.42 0.98
C GLU A 13 -1.83 -25.74 0.15
N SER A 14 -0.73 -25.32 0.76
CA SER A 14 0.33 -24.61 0.01
C SER A 14 1.74 -25.16 0.22
N LEU A 15 1.90 -26.46 0.36
CA LEU A 15 3.20 -27.08 0.71
C LEU A 15 4.15 -27.32 -0.47
N PHE A 16 3.83 -26.89 -1.69
CA PHE A 16 4.71 -27.16 -2.84
C PHE A 16 4.95 -25.93 -3.70
N SER A 17 6.07 -25.27 -3.47
CA SER A 17 6.80 -24.58 -4.51
C SER A 17 7.97 -25.48 -4.94
N SER A 18 8.06 -25.80 -6.19
CA SER A 18 8.92 -26.85 -6.76
C SER A 18 10.43 -26.54 -6.75
N TYR A 19 10.90 -25.50 -6.11
CA TYR A 19 12.30 -25.05 -6.19
C TYR A 19 13.09 -24.98 -4.87
N ASP A 20 12.44 -24.94 -3.69
CA ASP A 20 13.15 -24.60 -2.45
C ASP A 20 13.05 -25.64 -1.32
N GLY A 21 12.67 -26.87 -1.60
CA GLY A 21 12.50 -27.89 -0.56
C GLY A 21 11.21 -27.73 0.27
N PRO A 22 11.01 -28.49 1.34
CA PRO A 22 9.79 -28.44 2.13
C PRO A 22 9.68 -27.13 2.92
N ILE A 23 8.78 -26.25 2.49
CA ILE A 23 8.52 -24.95 3.13
C ILE A 23 7.17 -24.99 3.83
N VAL A 24 7.13 -24.65 5.10
CA VAL A 24 5.88 -24.34 5.81
C VAL A 24 5.59 -22.84 5.66
N ARG A 25 4.56 -22.49 4.91
CA ARG A 25 4.11 -21.12 4.75
C ARG A 25 3.00 -20.81 5.74
N ILE A 26 3.22 -19.82 6.60
CA ILE A 26 2.19 -19.27 7.47
C ILE A 26 1.57 -18.07 6.74
N SER A 27 0.33 -18.24 6.26
CA SER A 27 -0.39 -17.19 5.55
C SER A 27 -1.45 -16.54 6.47
N ASN A 28 -1.89 -15.34 6.09
CA ASN A 28 -2.97 -14.61 6.76
C ASN A 28 -2.75 -14.22 8.24
N THR A 29 -1.50 -14.20 8.68
CA THR A 29 -1.17 -13.68 10.02
C THR A 29 -0.55 -12.29 9.86
N PRO A 30 -1.31 -11.20 10.10
CA PRO A 30 -0.74 -9.87 10.04
C PRO A 30 0.28 -9.71 11.17
N LEU A 31 1.52 -9.43 10.79
CA LEU A 31 2.59 -9.12 11.73
C LEU A 31 2.65 -7.61 11.96
N ASN A 32 2.78 -7.20 13.22
CA ASN A 32 3.09 -5.81 13.51
C ASN A 32 4.52 -5.49 13.07
N PRO A 33 4.79 -4.31 12.52
CA PRO A 33 6.14 -3.92 12.14
C PRO A 33 7.05 -3.78 13.37
N ASP A 34 8.34 -3.97 13.15
CA ASP A 34 9.41 -3.82 14.14
C ASP A 34 9.14 -4.53 15.48
N THR A 35 8.58 -5.73 15.41
CA THR A 35 8.12 -6.51 16.57
C THR A 35 8.84 -7.85 16.64
N ASN A 36 9.23 -8.25 17.87
CA ASN A 36 9.82 -9.56 18.10
C ASN A 36 8.72 -10.62 18.21
N TYR A 37 8.91 -11.72 17.49
CA TYR A 37 8.01 -12.88 17.47
C TYR A 37 8.76 -14.13 17.88
N GLU A 38 8.02 -15.04 18.50
CA GLU A 38 8.43 -16.38 18.79
C GLU A 38 7.40 -17.33 18.18
N LEU A 39 7.85 -18.19 17.28
CA LEU A 39 7.06 -19.22 16.62
C LEU A 39 7.45 -20.58 17.19
N THR A 40 6.49 -21.28 17.77
CA THR A 40 6.68 -22.66 18.22
C THR A 40 6.04 -23.62 17.22
N VAL A 41 6.84 -24.48 16.63
CA VAL A 41 6.37 -25.59 15.81
C VAL A 41 6.12 -26.79 16.73
N LEU A 42 4.87 -27.25 16.82
CA LEU A 42 4.50 -28.31 17.74
C LEU A 42 4.97 -29.69 17.23
N LYS A 43 5.25 -30.60 18.16
CA LYS A 43 5.71 -31.97 17.88
C LYS A 43 4.77 -32.81 17.01
N ASP A 44 3.50 -32.43 16.92
CA ASP A 44 2.51 -33.19 16.14
C ASP A 44 2.48 -32.81 14.64
N LEU A 45 3.33 -31.87 14.21
CA LEU A 45 3.48 -31.57 12.79
C LEU A 45 3.98 -32.79 12.06
N THR A 46 3.21 -33.20 11.05
CA THR A 46 3.50 -34.39 10.23
C THR A 46 3.86 -33.94 8.81
N ASP A 47 4.91 -34.50 8.25
CA ASP A 47 5.28 -34.26 6.86
C ASP A 47 4.43 -35.09 5.87
N ILE A 48 4.67 -34.92 4.58
CA ILE A 48 3.96 -35.65 3.50
C ILE A 48 4.23 -37.16 3.50
N TYR A 49 5.29 -37.60 4.17
CA TYR A 49 5.66 -38.99 4.29
C TYR A 49 5.15 -39.64 5.58
N GLY A 50 4.38 -38.88 6.38
CA GLY A 50 3.84 -39.35 7.66
C GLY A 50 4.83 -39.29 8.83
N GLN A 51 6.00 -38.65 8.64
CA GLN A 51 6.97 -38.49 9.73
C GLN A 51 6.54 -37.35 10.63
N LYS A 52 6.62 -37.55 11.93
CA LYS A 52 6.27 -36.55 12.92
C LYS A 52 7.48 -35.86 13.49
N LEU A 53 7.35 -34.55 13.72
CA LEU A 53 8.35 -33.80 14.46
C LEU A 53 8.44 -34.34 15.89
N GLN A 54 9.61 -34.84 16.28
CA GLN A 54 9.78 -35.49 17.58
C GLN A 54 9.79 -34.50 18.74
N ASN A 55 10.40 -33.34 18.55
CA ASN A 55 10.49 -32.30 19.55
C ASN A 55 9.96 -30.97 18.99
N PRO A 56 9.27 -30.17 19.81
CA PRO A 56 8.89 -28.82 19.40
C PRO A 56 10.13 -28.01 19.01
N GLN A 57 9.98 -27.12 18.03
CA GLN A 57 11.03 -26.21 17.59
C GLN A 57 10.59 -24.77 17.79
N ASP A 58 11.41 -23.99 18.45
CA ASP A 58 11.16 -22.56 18.65
C ASP A 58 12.04 -21.74 17.69
N VAL A 59 11.40 -20.85 16.96
CA VAL A 59 12.06 -19.91 16.05
C VAL A 59 11.76 -18.51 16.53
N ARG A 60 12.79 -17.71 16.76
CA ARG A 60 12.67 -16.31 17.14
C ARG A 60 13.07 -15.43 15.97
N PHE A 61 12.23 -14.47 15.65
CA PHE A 61 12.51 -13.49 14.60
C PHE A 61 11.93 -12.12 14.94
N ARG A 62 12.41 -11.10 14.26
CA ARG A 62 11.87 -9.75 14.34
C ARG A 62 11.31 -9.36 12.97
N SER A 63 10.08 -8.87 12.95
CA SER A 63 9.53 -8.28 11.73
C SER A 63 10.27 -7.00 11.35
N GLY A 64 10.38 -6.74 10.05
CA GLY A 64 10.96 -5.49 9.56
C GLY A 64 10.05 -4.29 9.78
N ASN A 65 10.58 -3.12 9.46
CA ASN A 65 9.79 -1.89 9.35
C ASN A 65 8.85 -1.96 8.13
N LEU A 66 7.79 -1.16 8.17
CA LEU A 66 6.96 -0.96 6.99
C LEU A 66 7.80 -0.35 5.85
N GLN A 67 7.58 -0.86 4.65
CA GLN A 67 8.21 -0.30 3.45
C GLN A 67 7.52 1.01 3.06
N PRO A 68 8.24 2.00 2.52
CA PRO A 68 7.63 3.22 2.03
C PRO A 68 6.58 2.93 0.97
N ALA A 69 5.40 3.51 1.15
CA ALA A 69 4.32 3.38 0.18
C ALA A 69 3.41 4.61 0.20
N VAL A 70 2.96 4.98 -0.99
CA VAL A 70 1.90 5.97 -1.21
C VAL A 70 0.75 5.26 -1.91
N VAL A 71 -0.44 5.33 -1.32
CA VAL A 71 -1.64 4.70 -1.87
C VAL A 71 -2.68 5.79 -2.13
N ALA A 72 -2.94 6.05 -3.40
CA ALA A 72 -4.02 6.92 -3.85
C ALA A 72 -4.93 6.15 -4.81
N ARG A 73 -6.15 6.63 -5.01
CA ARG A 73 -7.01 6.05 -6.05
C ARG A 73 -6.34 6.21 -7.41
N SER A 74 -6.34 5.13 -8.19
CA SER A 74 -5.89 5.15 -9.58
C SER A 74 -7.10 5.10 -10.51
N GLY A 75 -6.94 5.60 -11.75
CA GLY A 75 -7.99 5.64 -12.75
C GLY A 75 -8.78 6.95 -12.75
N MET A 76 -9.81 7.00 -13.59
CA MET A 76 -10.70 8.15 -13.72
C MET A 76 -11.91 7.97 -12.80
N TYR A 77 -12.26 9.01 -12.07
CA TYR A 77 -13.49 9.05 -11.28
C TYR A 77 -14.06 10.46 -11.22
N VAL A 78 -15.36 10.54 -11.03
CA VAL A 78 -16.10 11.79 -10.97
C VAL A 78 -16.51 12.09 -9.53
N ILE A 79 -16.23 13.29 -9.07
CA ILE A 79 -16.67 13.78 -7.75
C ILE A 79 -17.90 14.66 -7.96
N SER A 80 -18.99 14.35 -7.28
CA SER A 80 -20.20 15.16 -7.32
C SER A 80 -19.96 16.52 -6.66
N LYS A 81 -20.48 17.60 -7.22
CA LYS A 81 -20.46 18.94 -6.64
C LYS A 81 -21.12 19.03 -5.25
N LYS A 82 -21.97 18.04 -4.90
CA LYS A 82 -22.65 17.98 -3.60
C LYS A 82 -21.79 17.40 -2.48
N VAL A 83 -20.58 16.92 -2.80
CA VAL A 83 -19.68 16.28 -1.86
C VAL A 83 -18.38 17.07 -1.81
N ASP A 84 -17.78 17.16 -0.61
CA ASP A 84 -16.47 17.78 -0.47
C ASP A 84 -15.45 17.04 -1.35
N PRO A 85 -14.75 17.78 -2.24
CA PRO A 85 -13.81 17.16 -3.18
C PRO A 85 -12.49 16.82 -2.49
N LEU A 86 -12.53 15.81 -1.63
CA LEU A 86 -11.37 15.31 -0.90
C LEU A 86 -10.76 14.10 -1.62
N LEU A 87 -9.45 14.13 -1.83
CA LEU A 87 -8.67 13.01 -2.36
C LEU A 87 -7.97 12.30 -1.21
N PRO A 88 -8.43 11.09 -0.83
CA PRO A 88 -7.78 10.32 0.22
C PRO A 88 -6.46 9.72 -0.29
N VAL A 89 -5.37 9.99 0.43
CA VAL A 89 -4.04 9.45 0.18
C VAL A 89 -3.58 8.71 1.43
N GLY A 90 -3.28 7.43 1.27
CA GLY A 90 -2.63 6.61 2.30
C GLY A 90 -1.12 6.76 2.23
N LEU A 91 -0.49 7.01 3.36
CA LEU A 91 0.96 7.15 3.50
C LEU A 91 1.47 6.11 4.48
N GLN A 92 2.57 5.45 4.12
CA GLN A 92 3.21 4.47 4.96
C GLN A 92 4.72 4.63 4.88
N ALA A 93 5.40 4.83 6.01
CA ALA A 93 6.85 4.96 6.12
C ALA A 93 7.48 5.97 5.15
N VAL A 94 6.77 7.04 4.84
CA VAL A 94 7.14 8.08 3.86
C VAL A 94 7.60 9.31 4.60
N ASP A 95 8.82 9.78 4.36
CA ASP A 95 9.37 10.99 4.98
C ASP A 95 8.87 12.26 4.27
N LYS A 96 8.70 12.18 2.96
CA LYS A 96 8.20 13.27 2.11
C LYS A 96 7.26 12.72 1.05
N LEU A 97 6.14 13.39 0.84
CA LEU A 97 5.22 13.12 -0.26
C LEU A 97 5.45 14.15 -1.36
N TYR A 98 5.84 13.70 -2.52
CA TYR A 98 5.90 14.53 -3.72
C TYR A 98 4.55 14.49 -4.43
N SER A 99 3.96 15.65 -4.64
CA SER A 99 2.63 15.80 -5.19
C SER A 99 2.63 16.74 -6.37
N LYS A 100 2.10 16.30 -7.49
CA LYS A 100 1.87 17.13 -8.68
C LYS A 100 0.40 17.04 -9.06
N MET A 101 -0.23 18.21 -9.22
CA MET A 101 -1.63 18.31 -9.64
C MET A 101 -1.73 19.29 -10.78
N THR A 102 -2.29 18.86 -11.88
CA THR A 102 -2.44 19.63 -13.10
C THR A 102 -3.91 19.73 -13.48
N ALA A 103 -4.41 20.95 -13.66
CA ALA A 103 -5.74 21.15 -14.23
C ALA A 103 -5.69 20.78 -15.73
N LEU A 104 -6.68 20.03 -16.16
CA LEU A 104 -6.86 19.60 -17.54
C LEU A 104 -7.94 20.43 -18.22
N THR A 105 -7.70 20.74 -19.49
CA THR A 105 -8.70 21.34 -20.37
C THR A 105 -9.59 20.26 -21.00
N PRO A 106 -10.76 20.61 -21.56
CA PRO A 106 -11.57 19.67 -22.32
C PRO A 106 -10.82 19.02 -23.49
N GLU A 107 -9.94 19.76 -24.14
CA GLU A 107 -9.09 19.27 -25.25
C GLU A 107 -8.11 18.22 -24.78
N ASP A 108 -7.52 18.39 -23.58
CA ASP A 108 -6.64 17.37 -22.98
C ASP A 108 -7.41 16.08 -22.74
N LEU A 109 -8.66 16.15 -22.26
CA LEU A 109 -9.49 14.98 -22.01
C LEU A 109 -9.88 14.25 -23.31
N LEU A 110 -10.18 15.00 -24.38
CA LEU A 110 -10.48 14.40 -25.69
C LEU A 110 -9.27 13.71 -26.31
N GLY A 111 -8.06 14.16 -25.98
CA GLY A 111 -6.81 13.56 -26.44
C GLY A 111 -6.43 12.24 -25.74
N VAL A 112 -7.11 11.88 -24.65
CA VAL A 112 -6.84 10.64 -23.91
C VAL A 112 -7.63 9.49 -24.49
N HIS A 113 -7.20 8.95 -25.63
CA HIS A 113 -7.81 7.76 -26.23
C HIS A 113 -7.39 6.46 -25.53
N ASP A 114 -6.18 6.43 -24.97
CA ASP A 114 -5.66 5.32 -24.20
C ASP A 114 -5.22 5.83 -22.83
N MET A 115 -5.93 5.40 -21.80
CA MET A 115 -5.70 5.80 -20.40
C MET A 115 -4.26 5.54 -19.93
N ARG A 116 -3.55 4.58 -20.52
CA ARG A 116 -2.17 4.26 -20.13
C ARG A 116 -1.16 5.24 -20.74
N TYR A 117 -1.24 5.46 -22.06
CA TYR A 117 -0.25 6.27 -22.77
C TYR A 117 -0.59 7.77 -22.79
N GLY A 118 -1.87 8.09 -22.80
CA GLY A 118 -2.35 9.46 -22.80
C GLY A 118 -2.02 10.22 -21.53
N LEU A 119 -2.22 9.59 -20.35
CA LEU A 119 -1.94 10.22 -19.06
C LEU A 119 -0.46 10.51 -18.84
N ASP A 120 0.44 9.61 -19.22
CA ASP A 120 1.88 9.84 -19.13
C ASP A 120 2.34 11.03 -19.99
N SER A 121 1.75 11.20 -21.18
CA SER A 121 2.05 12.32 -22.04
C SER A 121 1.56 13.65 -21.45
N LEU A 122 0.41 13.65 -20.81
CA LEU A 122 -0.11 14.83 -20.11
C LEU A 122 0.73 15.19 -18.88
N LEU A 123 1.15 14.20 -18.09
CA LEU A 123 2.06 14.42 -16.97
C LEU A 123 3.39 15.05 -17.42
N LYS A 124 3.95 14.58 -18.53
CA LYS A 124 5.17 15.13 -19.11
C LYS A 124 5.00 16.55 -19.66
N LYS A 125 3.85 16.84 -20.26
CA LYS A 125 3.51 18.18 -20.77
C LYS A 125 3.15 19.16 -19.66
N SER A 126 2.69 18.69 -18.51
CA SER A 126 2.28 19.56 -17.41
C SER A 126 3.47 20.36 -16.92
N LYS A 127 3.35 21.68 -17.01
CA LYS A 127 4.33 22.63 -16.48
C LYS A 127 4.16 22.72 -14.96
N GLY A 128 5.25 22.78 -14.23
CA GLY A 128 5.27 22.97 -12.78
C GLY A 128 6.02 21.87 -12.05
N ASP A 129 6.59 22.26 -10.91
CA ASP A 129 7.36 21.38 -10.06
C ASP A 129 6.43 20.60 -9.10
N TYR A 130 6.96 19.52 -8.56
CA TYR A 130 6.29 18.82 -7.49
C TYR A 130 6.28 19.65 -6.21
N SER A 131 5.12 19.76 -5.60
CA SER A 131 5.00 20.27 -4.24
C SER A 131 5.44 19.19 -3.26
N ILE A 132 6.23 19.57 -2.26
CA ILE A 132 6.68 18.65 -1.23
C ILE A 132 5.80 18.83 -0.01
N LEU A 133 5.13 17.77 0.38
CA LEU A 133 4.32 17.71 1.59
C LEU A 133 5.05 16.85 2.65
N PRO A 134 4.85 17.14 3.95
CA PRO A 134 5.43 16.32 4.99
C PRO A 134 4.92 14.89 4.90
N GLY A 135 5.76 13.92 5.20
CA GLY A 135 5.41 12.51 5.26
C GLY A 135 4.66 12.13 6.53
N VAL A 136 4.77 10.86 6.93
CA VAL A 136 4.14 10.34 8.15
C VAL A 136 4.91 10.76 9.40
N LYS A 137 4.20 10.93 10.52
CA LYS A 137 4.83 11.26 11.80
C LYS A 137 5.56 10.06 12.43
N GLU A 138 5.00 8.87 12.26
CA GLU A 138 5.50 7.62 12.82
C GLU A 138 5.76 6.61 11.70
N ARG A 139 7.00 6.17 11.55
CA ARG A 139 7.43 5.32 10.42
C ARG A 139 6.63 4.02 10.27
N ASN A 140 6.27 3.39 11.38
CA ASN A 140 5.58 2.10 11.38
C ASN A 140 4.07 2.21 11.58
N LYS A 141 3.49 3.40 11.36
CA LYS A 141 2.07 3.66 11.48
C LYS A 141 1.54 4.27 10.19
N PRO A 142 0.72 3.54 9.44
CA PRO A 142 0.08 4.10 8.26
C PRO A 142 -0.80 5.29 8.65
N GLU A 143 -0.78 6.33 7.82
CA GLU A 143 -1.56 7.56 8.00
C GLU A 143 -2.41 7.78 6.75
N ARG A 144 -3.67 8.17 6.94
CA ARG A 144 -4.53 8.66 5.87
C ARG A 144 -4.54 10.19 5.92
N ARG A 145 -4.37 10.79 4.76
CA ARG A 145 -4.47 12.23 4.57
C ARG A 145 -5.46 12.54 3.47
N ASP A 146 -6.39 13.41 3.75
CA ASP A 146 -7.35 13.90 2.75
C ASP A 146 -6.83 15.22 2.17
N ILE A 147 -6.61 15.25 0.86
CA ILE A 147 -6.15 16.43 0.14
C ILE A 147 -7.37 17.16 -0.42
N ASP A 148 -7.55 18.42 -0.03
CA ASP A 148 -8.63 19.26 -0.53
C ASP A 148 -8.33 19.69 -1.97
N LEU A 149 -9.21 19.31 -2.89
CA LEU A 149 -9.12 19.64 -4.31
C LEU A 149 -9.89 20.92 -4.66
N LYS A 150 -10.70 21.46 -3.75
CA LYS A 150 -11.55 22.65 -3.98
C LYS A 150 -10.79 23.85 -4.54
N PRO A 151 -9.57 24.18 -4.07
CA PRO A 151 -8.79 25.30 -4.62
C PRO A 151 -8.34 25.09 -6.07
N ARG A 152 -8.46 23.90 -6.61
CA ARG A 152 -8.04 23.54 -7.97
C ARG A 152 -9.16 23.62 -9.01
N PHE A 153 -10.40 23.76 -8.55
CA PHE A 153 -11.56 23.91 -9.41
C PHE A 153 -11.82 25.39 -9.77
N ASN A 154 -12.58 25.61 -10.83
CA ASN A 154 -13.02 26.94 -11.21
C ASN A 154 -14.01 27.54 -10.19
N LYS A 155 -14.39 28.80 -10.35
CA LYS A 155 -15.32 29.50 -9.44
C LYS A 155 -16.70 28.83 -9.34
N GLU A 156 -17.07 28.06 -10.35
CA GLU A 156 -18.34 27.34 -10.40
C GLU A 156 -18.25 25.96 -9.72
N GLY A 157 -17.05 25.56 -9.29
CA GLY A 157 -16.79 24.30 -8.62
C GLY A 157 -16.64 23.11 -9.59
N PHE A 158 -16.23 23.37 -10.84
CA PHE A 158 -15.96 22.37 -11.86
C PHE A 158 -14.50 22.38 -12.26
N GLY A 159 -14.01 21.24 -12.72
CA GLY A 159 -12.69 21.08 -13.27
C GLY A 159 -12.31 19.61 -13.44
N ALA A 160 -11.33 19.37 -14.28
CA ALA A 160 -10.66 18.09 -14.40
C ALA A 160 -9.24 18.23 -13.89
N LEU A 161 -8.79 17.28 -13.10
CA LEU A 161 -7.46 17.27 -12.48
C LEU A 161 -6.75 15.97 -12.79
N LEU A 162 -5.50 16.10 -13.19
CA LEU A 162 -4.55 14.98 -13.20
C LEU A 162 -3.65 15.11 -11.99
N TYR A 163 -3.46 14.03 -11.24
CA TYR A 163 -2.56 14.01 -10.10
C TYR A 163 -1.56 12.87 -10.20
N ASP A 164 -0.39 13.13 -9.65
CA ASP A 164 0.69 12.17 -9.50
C ASP A 164 1.33 12.32 -8.13
N PHE A 165 1.59 11.19 -7.48
CA PHE A 165 2.19 11.12 -6.15
C PHE A 165 3.30 10.10 -6.11
N TYR A 166 4.42 10.45 -5.47
CA TYR A 166 5.47 9.49 -5.14
C TYR A 166 6.18 9.88 -3.82
N ALA A 167 6.97 8.96 -3.29
CA ALA A 167 7.74 9.10 -2.05
C ALA A 167 9.24 8.93 -2.29
#